data_7e2418dbd7cdac30dd9aa34e26db15e9
#
_entry.id   7e2418dbd7cdac30dd9aa34e26db15e9
#
_cell.length_a   1.000
_cell.length_b   1.000
_cell.length_c   1.000
_cell.angle_alpha   90.00
_cell.angle_beta   90.00
_cell.angle_gamma   90.00
#
_symmetry.space_group_name_H-M   'P 1'
#
loop_
_entity.id
_entity.type
_entity.pdbx_description
1 polymer ?
#
loop_
_entity_poly.entity_id
_entity_poly.type
_entity_poly.pdbx_seq_one_letter_code
_entity_poly.pdbx_strand_id
1 'polypeptide(L)'
;MSGTTRIAYSGEPGAFAEDALIAFFGAEAERLAVGSFADVRAALLDGRAQFGVLPIENLVNGTVRETLDLVRDGALEIVGESVVPVNLVLAALPGVGLDDITRVYSHAQALAQSEPFLRTRTWQLLSTYNTAGAGAAIRDRNERDAAAVLSPRAATLHGLVELASGIEKDPGNRTRFWVLRSTASAAEISARSGAPRTTLLVGVRNEPGTLLAVLQLIAAAGVNMSKLESRPSQGGDWEYVFWMDLDAGANDAALQGAMKELAAVTSELRILGSYPRGAAL
;
A
#
# COMPACT_ATOMS: atom_id res chain seq x y z
N MET A 1 -4.40 9.51 30.22
CA MET A 1 -5.47 9.81 29.25
C MET A 1 -5.20 8.93 28.04
N SER A 2 -6.01 7.90 27.86
CA SER A 2 -5.95 7.04 26.66
C SER A 2 -6.50 7.86 25.48
N GLY A 3 -5.66 8.61 24.81
CA GLY A 3 -6.04 9.30 23.59
C GLY A 3 -6.42 8.25 22.54
N THR A 4 -7.49 8.49 21.81
CA THR A 4 -7.93 7.64 20.70
C THR A 4 -6.80 7.56 19.67
N THR A 5 -6.38 6.36 19.30
CA THR A 5 -5.30 6.17 18.31
C THR A 5 -5.81 6.61 16.94
N ARG A 6 -5.21 7.66 16.37
CA ARG A 6 -5.55 8.20 15.06
C ARG A 6 -4.59 7.65 14.01
N ILE A 7 -5.15 7.20 12.88
CA ILE A 7 -4.40 6.59 11.80
C ILE A 7 -4.60 7.38 10.51
N ALA A 8 -3.50 7.84 9.90
CA ALA A 8 -3.52 8.55 8.63
C ALA A 8 -3.53 7.58 7.44
N TYR A 9 -4.29 7.91 6.40
CA TYR A 9 -4.28 7.22 5.13
C TYR A 9 -4.51 8.19 3.98
N SER A 10 -4.01 7.87 2.79
CA SER A 10 -4.19 8.71 1.61
C SER A 10 -5.46 8.36 0.86
N GLY A 11 -6.19 9.38 0.42
CA GLY A 11 -7.40 9.28 -0.38
C GLY A 11 -8.67 9.66 0.38
N GLU A 12 -9.79 9.44 -0.27
CA GLU A 12 -11.13 9.72 0.24
C GLU A 12 -11.68 8.54 1.06
N PRO A 13 -12.71 8.75 1.89
CA PRO A 13 -13.45 7.65 2.52
C PRO A 13 -13.93 6.63 1.48
N GLY A 14 -13.69 5.34 1.75
CA GLY A 14 -13.93 4.24 0.81
C GLY A 14 -12.71 3.84 -0.03
N ALA A 15 -11.56 4.50 0.13
CA ALA A 15 -10.32 4.09 -0.53
C ALA A 15 -9.79 2.75 0.01
N PHE A 16 -9.09 1.97 -0.83
CA PHE A 16 -8.44 0.71 -0.41
C PHE A 16 -7.43 0.90 0.74
N ALA A 17 -6.83 2.08 0.87
CA ALA A 17 -5.97 2.40 2.01
C ALA A 17 -6.76 2.47 3.32
N GLU A 18 -8.01 2.94 3.30
CA GLU A 18 -8.90 2.89 4.45
C GLU A 18 -9.36 1.46 4.75
N ASP A 19 -9.59 0.62 3.73
CA ASP A 19 -9.90 -0.80 3.93
C ASP A 19 -8.72 -1.51 4.61
N ALA A 20 -7.48 -1.21 4.21
CA ALA A 20 -6.27 -1.74 4.84
C ALA A 20 -6.12 -1.28 6.31
N LEU A 21 -6.48 -0.02 6.59
CA LEU A 21 -6.52 0.53 7.94
C LEU A 21 -7.55 -0.21 8.81
N ILE A 22 -8.77 -0.37 8.31
CA ILE A 22 -9.86 -1.07 9.02
C ILE A 22 -9.50 -2.54 9.27
N ALA A 23 -8.94 -3.22 8.28
CA ALA A 23 -8.49 -4.61 8.41
C ALA A 23 -7.40 -4.78 9.48
N PHE A 24 -6.54 -3.77 9.63
CA PHE A 24 -5.44 -3.82 10.59
C PHE A 24 -5.84 -3.31 11.97
N PHE A 25 -6.54 -2.19 12.11
CA PHE A 25 -6.84 -1.55 13.39
C PHE A 25 -8.27 -1.78 13.89
N GLY A 26 -9.15 -2.29 13.04
CA GLY A 26 -10.58 -2.44 13.34
C GLY A 26 -11.40 -1.22 12.89
N ALA A 27 -12.73 -1.41 12.85
CA ALA A 27 -13.66 -0.40 12.34
C ALA A 27 -13.77 0.84 13.23
N GLU A 28 -13.46 0.72 14.52
CA GLU A 28 -13.57 1.80 15.53
C GLU A 28 -12.35 2.73 15.57
N ALA A 29 -11.30 2.44 14.78
CA ALA A 29 -10.10 3.27 14.73
C ALA A 29 -10.41 4.68 14.20
N GLU A 30 -9.86 5.71 14.83
CA GLU A 30 -10.00 7.09 14.37
C GLU A 30 -9.18 7.29 13.07
N ARG A 31 -9.81 7.74 12.01
CA ARG A 31 -9.26 7.84 10.66
C ARG A 31 -8.98 9.28 10.28
N LEU A 32 -7.78 9.51 9.75
CA LEU A 32 -7.37 10.80 9.21
C LEU A 32 -7.11 10.62 7.70
N ALA A 33 -8.11 10.98 6.89
CA ALA A 33 -7.96 11.04 5.44
C ALA A 33 -7.09 12.23 5.06
N VAL A 34 -6.09 12.02 4.18
CA VAL A 34 -5.20 13.08 3.68
C VAL A 34 -5.01 12.94 2.17
N GLY A 35 -4.58 14.04 1.53
CA GLY A 35 -4.56 14.15 0.07
C GLY A 35 -3.50 13.32 -0.64
N SER A 36 -2.36 13.05 -0.01
CA SER A 36 -1.22 12.39 -0.63
C SER A 36 -0.47 11.46 0.33
N PHE A 37 0.45 10.63 -0.19
CA PHE A 37 1.35 9.80 0.62
C PHE A 37 2.30 10.67 1.44
N ALA A 38 2.76 11.80 0.88
CA ALA A 38 3.58 12.77 1.59
C ALA A 38 2.84 13.38 2.79
N ASP A 39 1.52 13.61 2.67
CA ASP A 39 0.71 14.12 3.78
C ASP A 39 0.53 13.08 4.89
N VAL A 40 0.48 11.78 4.55
CA VAL A 40 0.50 10.70 5.56
C VAL A 40 1.79 10.77 6.36
N ARG A 41 2.94 10.88 5.65
CA ARG A 41 4.24 11.03 6.31
C ARG A 41 4.29 12.29 7.19
N ALA A 42 3.85 13.42 6.68
CA ALA A 42 3.78 14.67 7.45
C ALA A 42 2.91 14.50 8.71
N ALA A 43 1.73 13.86 8.60
CA ALA A 43 0.86 13.62 9.74
C ALA A 43 1.52 12.75 10.83
N LEU A 44 2.37 11.81 10.46
CA LEU A 44 3.15 10.99 11.40
C LEU A 44 4.27 11.79 12.08
N LEU A 45 5.01 12.59 11.32
CA LEU A 45 6.13 13.38 11.85
C LEU A 45 5.65 14.55 12.73
N ASP A 46 4.51 15.15 12.40
CA ASP A 46 3.88 16.25 13.17
C ASP A 46 3.07 15.74 14.36
N GLY A 47 2.94 14.41 14.55
CA GLY A 47 2.17 13.81 15.64
C GLY A 47 0.64 13.95 15.50
N ARG A 48 0.13 14.35 14.33
CA ARG A 48 -1.32 14.41 14.02
C ARG A 48 -1.97 13.04 13.91
N ALA A 49 -1.15 12.00 13.61
CA ALA A 49 -1.53 10.60 13.64
C ALA A 49 -0.42 9.77 14.29
N GLN A 50 -0.79 8.72 15.02
CA GLN A 50 0.15 7.80 15.65
C GLN A 50 0.66 6.75 14.66
N PHE A 51 -0.21 6.34 13.73
CA PHE A 51 0.12 5.39 12.66
C PHE A 51 -0.33 5.92 11.30
N GLY A 52 0.26 5.38 10.24
CA GLY A 52 -0.12 5.67 8.87
C GLY A 52 -0.16 4.39 8.03
N VAL A 53 -1.01 4.38 7.01
CA VAL A 53 -1.15 3.25 6.10
C VAL A 53 -0.85 3.72 4.68
N LEU A 54 0.19 3.11 4.06
CA LEU A 54 0.59 3.41 2.69
C LEU A 54 0.72 2.14 1.85
N PRO A 55 0.27 2.15 0.57
CA PRO A 55 0.44 1.01 -0.33
C PRO A 55 1.93 0.84 -0.67
N ILE A 56 2.41 -0.42 -0.66
CA ILE A 56 3.79 -0.74 -1.02
C ILE A 56 3.89 -1.55 -2.31
N GLU A 57 2.90 -2.37 -2.59
CA GLU A 57 2.93 -3.29 -3.71
C GLU A 57 1.52 -3.72 -4.13
N ASN A 58 1.29 -3.77 -5.42
CA ASN A 58 0.09 -4.36 -6.00
C ASN A 58 0.50 -5.51 -6.92
N LEU A 59 -0.21 -6.65 -6.88
CA LEU A 59 0.18 -7.84 -7.63
C LEU A 59 0.20 -7.62 -9.16
N VAL A 60 -0.61 -6.73 -9.68
CA VAL A 60 -0.69 -6.44 -11.12
C VAL A 60 0.27 -5.33 -11.52
N ASN A 61 0.40 -4.29 -10.69
CA ASN A 61 1.14 -3.07 -11.05
C ASN A 61 2.53 -2.99 -10.43
N GLY A 62 2.88 -3.94 -9.56
CA GLY A 62 4.19 -4.00 -8.91
C GLY A 62 4.35 -3.00 -7.76
N THR A 63 5.59 -2.60 -7.52
CA THR A 63 6.00 -1.79 -6.37
C THR A 63 5.53 -0.33 -6.48
N VAL A 64 4.97 0.19 -5.38
CA VAL A 64 4.63 1.61 -5.22
C VAL A 64 5.88 2.37 -4.77
N ARG A 65 6.62 2.89 -5.73
CA ARG A 65 7.96 3.47 -5.53
C ARG A 65 7.96 4.70 -4.62
N GLU A 66 6.91 5.52 -4.70
CA GLU A 66 6.76 6.71 -3.86
C GLU A 66 6.80 6.37 -2.37
N THR A 67 6.16 5.26 -1.96
CA THR A 67 6.19 4.81 -0.56
C THR A 67 7.61 4.42 -0.12
N LEU A 68 8.41 3.78 -0.99
CA LEU A 68 9.81 3.47 -0.69
C LEU A 68 10.63 4.74 -0.41
N ASP A 69 10.44 5.75 -1.25
CA ASP A 69 11.17 7.01 -1.12
C ASP A 69 10.83 7.76 0.19
N LEU A 70 9.56 7.65 0.65
CA LEU A 70 9.10 8.29 1.88
C LEU A 70 9.64 7.65 3.18
N VAL A 71 10.03 6.38 3.15
CA VAL A 71 10.57 5.69 4.35
C VAL A 71 12.10 5.60 4.35
N ARG A 72 12.74 6.07 3.30
CA ARG A 72 14.16 5.90 3.05
C ARG A 72 15.07 6.53 4.11
N ASP A 73 14.73 7.71 4.61
CA ASP A 73 15.55 8.47 5.57
C ASP A 73 15.57 7.88 6.99
N GLY A 74 14.70 6.90 7.27
CA GLY A 74 14.61 6.25 8.58
C GLY A 74 13.81 7.04 9.62
N ALA A 75 13.12 8.11 9.22
CA ALA A 75 12.23 8.84 10.12
C ALA A 75 10.94 8.05 10.42
N LEU A 76 10.62 7.07 9.60
CA LEU A 76 9.48 6.17 9.76
C LEU A 76 9.97 4.72 9.92
N GLU A 77 9.25 3.96 10.75
CA GLU A 77 9.42 2.54 10.98
C GLU A 77 8.20 1.77 10.45
N ILE A 78 8.43 0.60 9.85
CA ILE A 78 7.37 -0.31 9.46
C ILE A 78 7.03 -1.20 10.67
N VAL A 79 5.81 -1.10 11.16
CA VAL A 79 5.34 -1.83 12.34
C VAL A 79 4.31 -2.92 12.01
N GLY A 80 3.92 -3.04 10.76
CA GLY A 80 2.99 -4.07 10.29
C GLY A 80 2.69 -3.97 8.81
N GLU A 81 1.92 -4.93 8.33
CA GLU A 81 1.38 -4.92 6.98
C GLU A 81 -0.06 -5.42 6.95
N SER A 82 -0.81 -4.94 5.96
CA SER A 82 -2.17 -5.38 5.63
C SER A 82 -2.24 -5.70 4.14
N VAL A 83 -2.97 -6.76 3.77
CA VAL A 83 -3.17 -7.15 2.38
C VAL A 83 -4.66 -7.10 2.06
N VAL A 84 -5.04 -6.26 1.10
CA VAL A 84 -6.44 -6.01 0.74
C VAL A 84 -6.69 -6.47 -0.69
N PRO A 85 -7.76 -7.27 -0.95
CA PRO A 85 -8.17 -7.59 -2.31
C PRO A 85 -8.65 -6.33 -3.04
N VAL A 86 -8.34 -6.23 -4.33
CA VAL A 86 -8.81 -5.15 -5.20
C VAL A 86 -10.04 -5.65 -5.95
N ASN A 87 -11.20 -5.57 -5.31
CA ASN A 87 -12.49 -5.87 -5.91
C ASN A 87 -13.08 -4.58 -6.47
N LEU A 88 -13.50 -4.61 -7.73
CA LEU A 88 -14.08 -3.46 -8.40
C LEU A 88 -15.53 -3.73 -8.80
N VAL A 89 -16.36 -2.71 -8.62
CA VAL A 89 -17.77 -2.71 -9.05
C VAL A 89 -18.04 -1.52 -9.93
N LEU A 90 -19.01 -1.66 -10.84
CA LEU A 90 -19.64 -0.53 -11.52
C LEU A 90 -20.86 -0.13 -10.71
N ALA A 91 -20.92 1.10 -10.23
CA ALA A 91 -22.04 1.59 -9.42
C ALA A 91 -22.53 2.95 -9.90
N ALA A 92 -23.84 3.18 -9.73
CA ALA A 92 -24.51 4.41 -10.14
C ALA A 92 -25.56 4.84 -9.10
N LEU A 93 -26.20 5.97 -9.31
CA LEU A 93 -27.28 6.45 -8.44
C LEU A 93 -28.46 5.47 -8.43
N PRO A 94 -29.21 5.39 -7.31
CA PRO A 94 -30.40 4.55 -7.23
C PRO A 94 -31.39 4.81 -8.37
N GLY A 95 -31.89 3.73 -8.98
CA GLY A 95 -32.83 3.79 -10.09
C GLY A 95 -32.22 4.08 -11.45
N VAL A 96 -30.88 4.13 -11.57
CA VAL A 96 -30.15 4.20 -12.84
C VAL A 96 -29.81 2.76 -13.27
N GLY A 97 -30.06 2.40 -14.51
CA GLY A 97 -29.72 1.11 -15.10
C GLY A 97 -28.48 1.19 -16.01
N LEU A 98 -27.98 0.02 -16.45
CA LEU A 98 -26.83 -0.05 -17.34
C LEU A 98 -27.04 0.67 -18.68
N ASP A 99 -28.27 0.70 -19.18
CA ASP A 99 -28.61 1.30 -20.46
C ASP A 99 -28.74 2.85 -20.38
N ASP A 100 -28.83 3.40 -19.17
CA ASP A 100 -28.86 4.85 -18.94
C ASP A 100 -27.44 5.45 -18.93
N ILE A 101 -26.40 4.60 -18.79
CA ILE A 101 -25.03 5.05 -18.61
C ILE A 101 -24.42 5.47 -19.95
N THR A 102 -23.88 6.68 -19.98
CA THR A 102 -23.08 7.21 -21.09
C THR A 102 -21.63 7.46 -20.71
N ARG A 103 -21.36 7.68 -19.40
CA ARG A 103 -20.04 8.05 -18.86
C ARG A 103 -19.66 7.17 -17.67
N VAL A 104 -18.40 6.79 -17.59
CA VAL A 104 -17.86 6.04 -16.45
C VAL A 104 -16.63 6.75 -15.90
N TYR A 105 -16.66 7.05 -14.60
CA TYR A 105 -15.61 7.73 -13.86
C TYR A 105 -14.82 6.76 -13.01
N SER A 106 -13.51 6.88 -12.97
CA SER A 106 -12.63 6.30 -11.95
C SER A 106 -11.21 6.81 -12.09
N HIS A 107 -10.32 6.41 -11.19
CA HIS A 107 -8.87 6.56 -11.39
C HIS A 107 -8.43 5.74 -12.61
N ALA A 108 -7.46 6.27 -13.37
CA ALA A 108 -6.99 5.64 -14.61
C ALA A 108 -6.62 4.15 -14.45
N GLN A 109 -6.02 3.78 -13.30
CA GLN A 109 -5.63 2.42 -12.99
C GLN A 109 -6.84 1.47 -12.82
N ALA A 110 -7.90 1.92 -12.14
CA ALA A 110 -9.12 1.11 -11.98
C ALA A 110 -9.87 0.95 -13.32
N LEU A 111 -9.90 1.99 -14.15
CA LEU A 111 -10.43 1.88 -15.52
C LEU A 111 -9.64 0.86 -16.34
N ALA A 112 -8.31 0.88 -16.28
CA ALA A 112 -7.46 -0.09 -17.00
C ALA A 112 -7.64 -1.53 -16.47
N GLN A 113 -7.83 -1.70 -15.17
CA GLN A 113 -8.10 -3.01 -14.57
C GLN A 113 -9.48 -3.56 -14.92
N SER A 114 -10.44 -2.70 -15.23
CA SER A 114 -11.81 -3.08 -15.62
C SER A 114 -12.06 -2.99 -17.13
N GLU A 115 -11.01 -2.74 -17.93
CA GLU A 115 -11.12 -2.52 -19.38
C GLU A 115 -11.90 -3.61 -20.13
N PRO A 116 -11.69 -4.92 -19.90
CA PRO A 116 -12.44 -5.95 -20.62
C PRO A 116 -13.95 -5.84 -20.43
N PHE A 117 -14.41 -5.54 -19.21
CA PHE A 117 -15.81 -5.30 -18.92
C PHE A 117 -16.29 -3.97 -19.53
N LEU A 118 -15.55 -2.89 -19.35
CA LEU A 118 -15.95 -1.55 -19.83
C LEU A 118 -16.06 -1.47 -21.34
N ARG A 119 -15.24 -2.22 -22.09
CA ARG A 119 -15.30 -2.29 -23.56
C ARG A 119 -16.53 -3.05 -24.11
N THR A 120 -17.30 -3.71 -23.27
CA THR A 120 -18.57 -4.32 -23.72
C THR A 120 -19.65 -3.30 -24.04
N ARG A 121 -19.42 -2.03 -23.75
CA ARG A 121 -20.31 -0.89 -23.97
C ARG A 121 -19.57 0.28 -24.64
N THR A 122 -20.33 1.22 -25.17
CA THR A 122 -19.80 2.44 -25.83
C THR A 122 -19.74 3.61 -24.86
N TRP A 123 -19.37 3.37 -23.60
CA TRP A 123 -19.28 4.40 -22.57
C TRP A 123 -18.05 5.29 -22.75
N GLN A 124 -18.17 6.56 -22.43
CA GLN A 124 -17.05 7.47 -22.33
C GLN A 124 -16.34 7.24 -20.99
N LEU A 125 -15.06 6.86 -21.03
CA LEU A 125 -14.25 6.63 -19.82
C LEU A 125 -13.53 7.92 -19.42
N LEU A 126 -13.76 8.38 -18.20
CA LEU A 126 -13.26 9.66 -17.68
C LEU A 126 -12.42 9.43 -16.44
N SER A 127 -11.13 9.79 -16.52
CA SER A 127 -10.21 9.64 -15.40
C SER A 127 -10.44 10.72 -14.35
N THR A 128 -10.46 10.29 -13.08
CA THR A 128 -10.54 11.15 -11.89
C THR A 128 -9.28 11.01 -11.05
N TYR A 129 -9.10 11.91 -10.08
CA TYR A 129 -7.93 11.92 -9.21
C TYR A 129 -7.83 10.64 -8.35
N ASN A 130 -8.94 10.12 -7.83
CA ASN A 130 -8.97 8.87 -7.07
C ASN A 130 -10.26 8.08 -7.36
N THR A 131 -10.23 6.79 -7.01
CA THR A 131 -11.31 5.83 -7.31
C THR A 131 -12.56 6.12 -6.45
N ALA A 132 -12.41 6.34 -5.15
CA ALA A 132 -13.54 6.57 -4.24
C ALA A 132 -14.24 7.91 -4.51
N GLY A 133 -13.47 8.97 -4.79
CA GLY A 133 -14.00 10.30 -5.09
C GLY A 133 -14.85 10.37 -6.36
N ALA A 134 -14.68 9.41 -7.30
CA ALA A 134 -15.57 9.30 -8.46
C ALA A 134 -17.02 9.08 -8.04
N GLY A 135 -17.26 8.23 -7.03
CA GLY A 135 -18.61 8.00 -6.49
C GLY A 135 -19.20 9.23 -5.82
N ALA A 136 -18.39 9.94 -5.02
CA ALA A 136 -18.80 11.21 -4.41
C ALA A 136 -19.22 12.24 -5.45
N ALA A 137 -18.43 12.39 -6.52
CA ALA A 137 -18.72 13.35 -7.59
C ALA A 137 -20.06 13.07 -8.30
N ILE A 138 -20.36 11.79 -8.60
CA ILE A 138 -21.65 11.40 -9.21
C ILE A 138 -22.81 11.74 -8.26
N ARG A 139 -22.68 11.41 -6.98
CA ARG A 139 -23.69 11.71 -5.96
C ARG A 139 -23.95 13.21 -5.84
N ASP A 140 -22.90 14.00 -5.66
CA ASP A 140 -23.00 15.44 -5.37
C ASP A 140 -23.52 16.24 -6.56
N ARG A 141 -23.24 15.77 -7.80
CA ARG A 141 -23.74 16.37 -9.03
C ARG A 141 -25.07 15.78 -9.51
N ASN A 142 -25.56 14.72 -8.85
CA ASN A 142 -26.74 13.97 -9.23
C ASN A 142 -26.73 13.53 -10.71
N GLU A 143 -25.57 13.00 -11.17
CA GLU A 143 -25.36 12.58 -12.56
C GLU A 143 -26.02 11.22 -12.84
N ARG A 144 -27.23 11.23 -13.42
CA ARG A 144 -28.04 10.02 -13.65
C ARG A 144 -27.67 9.27 -14.95
N ASP A 145 -26.78 9.79 -15.76
CA ASP A 145 -26.23 9.16 -16.96
C ASP A 145 -24.77 8.69 -16.75
N ALA A 146 -24.33 8.63 -15.51
CA ALA A 146 -22.97 8.29 -15.14
C ALA A 146 -22.89 7.14 -14.13
N ALA A 147 -21.82 6.36 -14.23
CA ALA A 147 -21.41 5.36 -13.24
C ALA A 147 -19.97 5.56 -12.80
N ALA A 148 -19.61 5.00 -11.65
CA ALA A 148 -18.23 4.94 -11.17
C ALA A 148 -17.75 3.49 -11.10
N VAL A 149 -16.47 3.28 -11.42
CA VAL A 149 -15.74 2.06 -11.04
C VAL A 149 -15.05 2.34 -9.72
N LEU A 150 -15.40 1.59 -8.66
CA LEU A 150 -14.88 1.80 -7.30
C LEU A 150 -14.97 0.52 -6.47
N SER A 151 -14.54 0.55 -5.21
CA SER A 151 -14.72 -0.57 -4.29
C SER A 151 -16.20 -0.73 -3.89
N PRO A 152 -16.69 -1.94 -3.54
CA PRO A 152 -18.05 -2.15 -3.02
C PRO A 152 -18.35 -1.27 -1.81
N ARG A 153 -17.36 -1.09 -0.93
CA ARG A 153 -17.50 -0.25 0.26
C ARG A 153 -17.66 1.24 -0.09
N ALA A 154 -16.92 1.74 -1.07
CA ALA A 154 -17.08 3.11 -1.55
C ALA A 154 -18.46 3.31 -2.20
N ALA A 155 -18.97 2.34 -2.96
CA ALA A 155 -20.31 2.40 -3.52
C ALA A 155 -21.37 2.56 -2.41
N THR A 156 -21.31 1.69 -1.38
CA THR A 156 -22.20 1.76 -0.22
C THR A 156 -22.10 3.10 0.51
N LEU A 157 -20.87 3.56 0.76
CA LEU A 157 -20.61 4.82 1.49
C LEU A 157 -21.18 6.05 0.77
N HIS A 158 -21.14 6.04 -0.56
CA HIS A 158 -21.68 7.13 -1.37
C HIS A 158 -23.16 6.96 -1.75
N GLY A 159 -23.82 5.91 -1.26
CA GLY A 159 -25.25 5.65 -1.55
C GLY A 159 -25.50 5.25 -3.01
N LEU A 160 -24.49 4.67 -3.67
CA LEU A 160 -24.62 4.15 -5.01
C LEU A 160 -25.06 2.69 -4.99
N VAL A 161 -25.73 2.26 -6.06
CA VAL A 161 -26.18 0.88 -6.27
C VAL A 161 -25.22 0.21 -7.24
N GLU A 162 -24.77 -0.99 -6.90
CA GLU A 162 -23.94 -1.79 -7.77
C GLU A 162 -24.75 -2.28 -8.98
N LEU A 163 -24.26 -1.99 -10.18
CA LEU A 163 -24.82 -2.45 -11.46
C LEU A 163 -24.12 -3.71 -11.96
N ALA A 164 -22.85 -3.85 -11.62
CA ALA A 164 -22.03 -5.05 -11.91
C ALA A 164 -20.91 -5.18 -10.88
N SER A 165 -20.54 -6.41 -10.55
CA SER A 165 -19.46 -6.74 -9.61
C SER A 165 -18.45 -7.69 -10.25
N GLY A 166 -17.21 -7.75 -9.67
CA GLY A 166 -16.15 -8.60 -10.20
C GLY A 166 -15.75 -8.20 -11.62
N ILE A 167 -15.66 -6.90 -11.86
CA ILE A 167 -15.38 -6.33 -13.19
C ILE A 167 -13.90 -6.17 -13.49
N GLU A 168 -13.05 -6.40 -12.49
CA GLU A 168 -11.59 -6.44 -12.65
C GLU A 168 -11.15 -7.64 -13.50
N LYS A 169 -10.17 -7.44 -14.39
CA LYS A 169 -9.63 -8.50 -15.26
C LYS A 169 -8.82 -9.56 -14.51
N ASP A 170 -8.29 -9.20 -13.34
CA ASP A 170 -7.45 -10.05 -12.50
C ASP A 170 -8.10 -10.26 -11.12
N PRO A 171 -8.98 -11.26 -10.95
CA PRO A 171 -9.77 -11.45 -9.70
C PRO A 171 -8.93 -11.81 -8.48
N GLY A 172 -7.65 -12.16 -8.66
CA GLY A 172 -6.70 -12.37 -7.56
C GLY A 172 -5.90 -11.13 -7.17
N ASN A 173 -6.18 -9.97 -7.79
CA ASN A 173 -5.43 -8.75 -7.54
C ASN A 173 -5.57 -8.28 -6.08
N ARG A 174 -4.46 -7.92 -5.47
CA ARG A 174 -4.40 -7.43 -4.08
C ARG A 174 -3.33 -6.35 -3.99
N THR A 175 -3.54 -5.46 -3.01
CA THR A 175 -2.56 -4.46 -2.64
C THR A 175 -2.06 -4.74 -1.23
N ARG A 176 -0.76 -4.76 -1.06
CA ARG A 176 -0.07 -4.82 0.23
C ARG A 176 0.21 -3.39 0.70
N PHE A 177 -0.15 -3.12 1.94
CA PHE A 177 0.05 -1.84 2.60
C PHE A 177 1.00 -2.01 3.77
N TRP A 178 1.92 -1.08 3.97
CA TRP A 178 2.66 -0.94 5.21
C TRP A 178 1.88 -0.12 6.23
N VAL A 179 1.97 -0.56 7.47
CA VAL A 179 1.60 0.23 8.64
C VAL A 179 2.86 0.87 9.17
N LEU A 180 2.87 2.19 9.22
CA LEU A 180 4.02 3.02 9.52
C LEU A 180 3.81 3.78 10.83
N ARG A 181 4.91 4.06 11.52
CA ARG A 181 4.97 4.90 12.71
C ARG A 181 6.17 5.83 12.59
N SER A 182 6.12 7.03 13.18
CA SER A 182 7.34 7.83 13.37
C SER A 182 8.29 7.13 14.35
N THR A 183 9.58 7.10 14.05
CA THR A 183 10.60 6.54 14.94
C THR A 183 10.71 7.32 16.27
N ALA A 184 10.27 8.58 16.29
CA ALA A 184 10.17 9.41 17.49
C ALA A 184 8.89 9.14 18.32
N SER A 185 7.94 8.36 17.79
CA SER A 185 6.66 8.07 18.46
C SER A 185 6.81 6.94 19.47
N ALA A 186 6.24 7.13 20.67
CA ALA A 186 6.12 6.07 21.69
C ALA A 186 4.84 5.23 21.53
N ALA A 187 4.06 5.42 20.46
CA ALA A 187 2.84 4.66 20.25
C ALA A 187 3.16 3.17 20.04
N GLU A 188 2.50 2.32 20.80
CA GLU A 188 2.66 0.87 20.71
C GLU A 188 1.55 0.26 19.85
N ILE A 189 1.89 -0.82 19.15
CA ILE A 189 0.95 -1.62 18.40
C ILE A 189 0.68 -2.91 19.17
N SER A 190 -0.58 -3.33 19.21
CA SER A 190 -0.93 -4.61 19.83
C SER A 190 -0.23 -5.75 19.11
N ALA A 191 0.31 -6.69 19.87
CA ALA A 191 0.96 -7.87 19.33
C ALA A 191 0.01 -8.61 18.38
N ARG A 192 0.52 -8.96 17.20
CA ARG A 192 -0.20 -9.70 16.18
C ARG A 192 0.48 -11.04 15.94
N SER A 193 -0.33 -12.03 15.58
CA SER A 193 0.16 -13.33 15.13
C SER A 193 0.42 -13.30 13.62
N GLY A 194 1.43 -14.01 13.18
CA GLY A 194 1.80 -14.14 11.76
C GLY A 194 3.25 -14.58 11.61
N ALA A 195 3.58 -15.14 10.46
CA ALA A 195 4.97 -15.42 10.12
C ALA A 195 5.77 -14.09 10.12
N PRO A 196 6.96 -14.05 10.67
CA PRO A 196 7.75 -12.84 10.76
C PRO A 196 8.22 -12.38 9.37
N ARG A 197 8.38 -11.08 9.22
CA ARG A 197 9.04 -10.43 8.09
C ARG A 197 9.92 -9.30 8.59
N THR A 198 11.11 -9.20 8.04
CA THR A 198 12.00 -8.05 8.24
C THR A 198 12.27 -7.38 6.92
N THR A 199 12.00 -6.08 6.84
CA THR A 199 12.33 -5.27 5.66
C THR A 199 13.63 -4.54 5.90
N LEU A 200 14.59 -4.73 4.98
CA LEU A 200 15.90 -4.11 5.00
C LEU A 200 16.04 -3.06 3.89
N LEU A 201 16.81 -2.03 4.16
CA LEU A 201 17.44 -1.17 3.16
C LEU A 201 18.91 -1.51 3.10
N VAL A 202 19.41 -1.85 1.92
CA VAL A 202 20.78 -2.30 1.69
C VAL A 202 21.41 -1.48 0.56
N GLY A 203 22.48 -0.74 0.88
CA GLY A 203 23.33 -0.08 -0.11
C GLY A 203 24.55 -0.95 -0.42
N VAL A 204 24.92 -1.03 -1.68
CA VAL A 204 26.16 -1.69 -2.10
C VAL A 204 26.96 -0.78 -3.03
N ARG A 205 28.29 -0.96 -3.08
CA ARG A 205 29.11 -0.27 -4.05
C ARG A 205 28.76 -0.77 -5.46
N ASN A 206 28.86 0.13 -6.44
CA ASN A 206 28.60 -0.23 -7.85
C ASN A 206 29.81 -0.95 -8.45
N GLU A 207 30.07 -2.17 -8.00
CA GLU A 207 31.18 -3.03 -8.42
C GLU A 207 30.67 -4.44 -8.73
N PRO A 208 31.31 -5.16 -9.67
CA PRO A 208 30.94 -6.55 -9.97
C PRO A 208 30.97 -7.44 -8.73
N GLY A 209 29.88 -8.17 -8.48
CA GLY A 209 29.80 -9.17 -7.41
C GLY A 209 29.31 -8.62 -6.05
N THR A 210 29.20 -7.31 -5.84
CA THR A 210 28.80 -6.75 -4.53
C THR A 210 27.38 -7.15 -4.11
N LEU A 211 26.40 -7.05 -5.00
CA LEU A 211 25.05 -7.55 -4.74
C LEU A 211 25.03 -9.08 -4.58
N LEU A 212 25.82 -9.81 -5.38
CA LEU A 212 25.90 -11.26 -5.26
C LEU A 212 26.39 -11.69 -3.88
N ALA A 213 27.40 -11.00 -3.33
CA ALA A 213 27.89 -11.27 -1.97
C ALA A 213 26.79 -11.11 -0.91
N VAL A 214 25.99 -10.06 -1.00
CA VAL A 214 24.82 -9.86 -0.13
C VAL A 214 23.82 -11.01 -0.23
N LEU A 215 23.47 -11.42 -1.46
CA LEU A 215 22.53 -12.52 -1.70
C LEU A 215 23.05 -13.86 -1.19
N GLN A 216 24.36 -14.13 -1.38
CA GLN A 216 25.00 -15.34 -0.86
C GLN A 216 24.98 -15.44 0.66
N LEU A 217 25.21 -14.34 1.38
CA LEU A 217 25.14 -14.31 2.85
C LEU A 217 23.72 -14.59 3.37
N ILE A 218 22.70 -13.99 2.73
CA ILE A 218 21.29 -14.25 3.09
C ILE A 218 20.93 -15.73 2.81
N ALA A 219 21.34 -16.26 1.66
CA ALA A 219 21.09 -17.66 1.28
C ALA A 219 21.81 -18.64 2.23
N ALA A 220 23.07 -18.37 2.57
CA ALA A 220 23.86 -19.20 3.51
C ALA A 220 23.25 -19.24 4.90
N ALA A 221 22.61 -18.16 5.33
CA ALA A 221 21.86 -18.12 6.59
C ALA A 221 20.54 -18.90 6.54
N GLY A 222 20.13 -19.44 5.39
CA GLY A 222 18.86 -20.15 5.21
C GLY A 222 17.61 -19.25 5.30
N VAL A 223 17.78 -17.94 5.14
CA VAL A 223 16.69 -16.97 5.20
C VAL A 223 16.10 -16.76 3.81
N ASN A 224 14.78 -16.98 3.66
CA ASN A 224 14.09 -16.73 2.40
C ASN A 224 13.94 -15.23 2.15
N MET A 225 14.20 -14.80 0.91
CA MET A 225 13.94 -13.43 0.45
C MET A 225 12.67 -13.43 -0.42
N SER A 226 11.65 -12.71 0.02
CA SER A 226 10.35 -12.65 -0.66
C SER A 226 10.16 -11.40 -1.52
N LYS A 227 11.03 -10.39 -1.37
CA LYS A 227 11.06 -9.18 -2.21
C LYS A 227 12.48 -8.66 -2.37
N LEU A 228 12.76 -8.19 -3.59
CA LEU A 228 13.97 -7.43 -3.92
C LEU A 228 13.59 -6.32 -4.91
N GLU A 229 13.77 -5.08 -4.52
CA GLU A 229 13.52 -3.91 -5.37
C GLU A 229 14.73 -3.00 -5.36
N SER A 230 15.23 -2.63 -6.53
CA SER A 230 16.36 -1.72 -6.68
C SER A 230 15.91 -0.29 -6.95
N ARG A 231 16.60 0.68 -6.35
CA ARG A 231 16.37 2.11 -6.61
C ARG A 231 17.72 2.83 -6.71
N PRO A 232 17.85 3.83 -7.60
CA PRO A 232 19.02 4.70 -7.58
C PRO A 232 19.19 5.37 -6.22
N SER A 233 20.43 5.43 -5.75
CA SER A 233 20.80 6.23 -4.58
C SER A 233 20.67 7.73 -4.90
N GLN A 234 20.25 8.54 -3.93
CA GLN A 234 20.15 9.99 -4.11
C GLN A 234 21.50 10.72 -3.91
N GLY A 235 22.56 10.01 -3.55
CA GLY A 235 23.82 10.61 -3.10
C GLY A 235 25.05 10.36 -3.95
N GLY A 236 24.96 9.66 -5.09
CA GLY A 236 26.16 9.33 -5.87
C GLY A 236 25.89 8.96 -7.31
N ASP A 237 26.96 8.87 -8.12
CA ASP A 237 26.92 8.51 -9.53
C ASP A 237 26.45 7.06 -9.74
N TRP A 238 25.13 6.88 -9.98
CA TRP A 238 24.53 5.58 -10.33
C TRP A 238 24.73 4.48 -9.27
N GLU A 239 24.88 4.83 -8.00
CA GLU A 239 24.79 3.88 -6.90
C GLU A 239 23.34 3.42 -6.70
N TYR A 240 23.17 2.18 -6.22
CA TYR A 240 21.84 1.59 -5.98
C TYR A 240 21.68 1.21 -4.52
N VAL A 241 20.46 1.40 -4.04
CA VAL A 241 19.99 0.82 -2.79
C VAL A 241 18.89 -0.21 -3.10
N PHE A 242 18.82 -1.23 -2.25
CA PHE A 242 17.92 -2.35 -2.41
C PHE A 242 17.00 -2.45 -1.20
N TRP A 243 15.69 -2.54 -1.45
CA TRP A 243 14.71 -2.93 -0.46
C TRP A 243 14.53 -4.43 -0.53
N MET A 244 14.71 -5.10 0.59
CA MET A 244 14.64 -6.55 0.70
C MET A 244 13.64 -6.94 1.79
N ASP A 245 12.67 -7.79 1.46
CA ASP A 245 11.83 -8.43 2.46
C ASP A 245 12.37 -9.83 2.73
N LEU A 246 12.74 -10.10 3.98
CA LEU A 246 13.22 -11.37 4.46
C LEU A 246 12.15 -12.03 5.34
N ASP A 247 11.89 -13.32 5.10
CA ASP A 247 10.90 -14.09 5.84
C ASP A 247 11.50 -14.62 7.16
N ALA A 248 11.97 -13.70 8.00
CA ALA A 248 12.57 -13.95 9.31
C ALA A 248 12.31 -12.75 10.22
N GLY A 249 12.24 -12.96 11.53
CA GLY A 249 12.19 -11.91 12.53
C GLY A 249 13.56 -11.30 12.80
N ALA A 250 13.62 -10.01 13.16
CA ALA A 250 14.90 -9.37 13.49
C ALA A 250 15.64 -10.04 14.66
N ASN A 251 14.93 -10.77 15.53
CA ASN A 251 15.50 -11.50 16.65
C ASN A 251 15.87 -12.96 16.32
N ASP A 252 15.59 -13.43 15.11
CA ASP A 252 15.95 -14.79 14.70
C ASP A 252 17.47 -14.91 14.59
N ALA A 253 18.05 -15.94 15.21
CA ALA A 253 19.49 -16.13 15.29
C ALA A 253 20.17 -16.18 13.90
N ALA A 254 19.49 -16.80 12.92
CA ALA A 254 19.96 -16.87 11.53
C ALA A 254 20.07 -15.47 10.91
N LEU A 255 19.03 -14.63 11.06
CA LEU A 255 19.05 -13.27 10.53
C LEU A 255 20.07 -12.40 11.28
N GLN A 256 20.17 -12.50 12.60
CA GLN A 256 21.16 -11.76 13.38
C GLN A 256 22.61 -12.12 12.97
N GLY A 257 22.88 -13.40 12.69
CA GLY A 257 24.16 -13.85 12.15
C GLY A 257 24.45 -13.19 10.80
N ALA A 258 23.50 -13.29 9.86
CA ALA A 258 23.61 -12.70 8.54
C ALA A 258 23.80 -11.17 8.60
N MET A 259 23.10 -10.46 9.48
CA MET A 259 23.21 -9.00 9.62
C MET A 259 24.63 -8.55 9.99
N LYS A 260 25.36 -9.31 10.81
CA LYS A 260 26.77 -9.01 11.15
C LYS A 260 27.68 -9.12 9.94
N GLU A 261 27.49 -10.15 9.11
CA GLU A 261 28.28 -10.35 7.90
C GLU A 261 27.91 -9.36 6.81
N LEU A 262 26.61 -9.06 6.66
CA LEU A 262 26.12 -8.06 5.72
C LEU A 262 26.71 -6.66 6.00
N ALA A 263 26.84 -6.27 7.26
CA ALA A 263 27.41 -4.99 7.63
C ALA A 263 28.86 -4.79 7.13
N ALA A 264 29.60 -5.89 6.93
CA ALA A 264 30.98 -5.81 6.41
C ALA A 264 31.08 -5.63 4.90
N VAL A 265 30.02 -5.98 4.13
CA VAL A 265 30.02 -5.98 2.66
C VAL A 265 29.09 -4.93 2.05
N THR A 266 28.37 -4.19 2.87
CA THR A 266 27.41 -3.16 2.42
C THR A 266 27.92 -1.76 2.74
N SER A 267 27.53 -0.77 1.93
CA SER A 267 27.78 0.67 2.21
C SER A 267 26.70 1.26 3.11
N GLU A 268 25.51 0.71 3.09
CA GLU A 268 24.38 1.07 3.94
C GLU A 268 23.61 -0.21 4.32
N LEU A 269 23.26 -0.35 5.60
CA LEU A 269 22.46 -1.47 6.07
C LEU A 269 21.52 -0.98 7.19
N ARG A 270 20.21 -1.00 6.94
CA ARG A 270 19.20 -0.61 7.93
C ARG A 270 18.04 -1.57 7.94
N ILE A 271 17.56 -1.88 9.14
CA ILE A 271 16.26 -2.51 9.35
C ILE A 271 15.22 -1.38 9.34
N LEU A 272 14.28 -1.44 8.39
CA LEU A 272 13.16 -0.50 8.30
C LEU A 272 11.97 -0.93 9.15
N GLY A 273 11.90 -2.20 9.50
CA GLY A 273 10.91 -2.78 10.40
C GLY A 273 11.01 -4.30 10.43
N SER A 274 10.54 -4.88 11.56
CA SER A 274 10.35 -6.32 11.71
C SER A 274 8.97 -6.56 12.32
N TYR A 275 8.11 -7.26 11.60
CA TYR A 275 6.68 -7.30 11.86
C TYR A 275 6.06 -8.63 11.39
N PRO A 276 4.89 -9.02 11.92
CA PRO A 276 4.13 -10.13 11.40
C PRO A 276 3.60 -9.85 9.99
N ARG A 277 3.70 -10.81 9.09
CA ARG A 277 3.12 -10.75 7.75
C ARG A 277 1.59 -10.60 7.83
N GLY A 278 1.04 -9.73 7.00
CA GLY A 278 -0.40 -9.59 6.86
C GLY A 278 -1.01 -10.85 6.26
N ALA A 279 -2.07 -11.34 6.88
CA ALA A 279 -2.91 -12.34 6.24
C ALA A 279 -3.62 -11.70 5.02
N ALA A 280 -3.76 -12.44 3.93
CA ALA A 280 -4.69 -12.05 2.87
C ALA A 280 -6.12 -12.19 3.44
N LEU A 281 -6.89 -11.13 3.35
CA LEU A 281 -8.32 -11.13 3.70
C LEU A 281 -9.11 -11.98 2.71
#